data_41e8cdefa03e2e1a52c9eb63e73a9a24
#
_entry.id   41e8cdefa03e2e1a52c9eb63e73a9a24
#
_cell.length_a   1.000
_cell.length_b   1.000
_cell.length_c   1.000
_cell.angle_alpha   90.00
_cell.angle_beta   90.00
_cell.angle_gamma   90.00
#
_symmetry.space_group_name_H-M   'P 1'
#
loop_
_entity.id
_entity.type
_entity.pdbx_description
1 polymer ?
#
loop_
_entity_poly.entity_id
_entity_poly.type
_entity_poly.pdbx_seq_one_letter_code
_entity_poly.pdbx_strand_id
1 'polypeptide(L)'
;MGIGNIFKMFQPKDKVFFVLFEKVAEELVAMSKEFHESLLDFDINDDTMLQHMSDYEHRLDDLTHEIFVQLGENFITPFDREDISHLASRLDDIADFMYASAKYIYLYKAPLDPAYTEFSLLIHKSCVEIQIAVTNLNDFKDPKAVKESCIKINSFENLADDVLSQAIVKLFETDDAIKIMKVKSVLEYLENVTDKA
;
A
#
# COMPACT_ATOMS: atom_id res chain seq x y z
N MET A 1 -23.46 21.63 19.46
CA MET A 1 -22.74 20.43 19.94
C MET A 1 -23.42 19.22 19.30
N GLY A 2 -22.79 18.61 18.31
CA GLY A 2 -23.43 17.57 17.50
C GLY A 2 -23.37 16.20 18.19
N ILE A 3 -24.41 15.41 17.99
CA ILE A 3 -24.61 14.05 18.50
C ILE A 3 -23.43 13.12 18.15
N GLY A 4 -22.65 13.44 17.10
CA GLY A 4 -21.46 12.69 16.68
C GLY A 4 -20.31 12.64 17.70
N ASN A 5 -20.18 13.63 18.58
CA ASN A 5 -19.12 13.65 19.61
C ASN A 5 -19.43 12.79 20.84
N ILE A 6 -20.70 12.44 21.05
CA ILE A 6 -21.12 11.62 22.20
C ILE A 6 -20.83 10.14 21.93
N PHE A 7 -20.93 9.68 20.68
CA PHE A 7 -20.59 8.30 20.31
C PHE A 7 -19.11 7.96 20.40
N LYS A 8 -18.19 8.91 20.16
CA LYS A 8 -16.74 8.71 20.36
C LYS A 8 -16.34 8.46 21.82
N MET A 9 -17.19 8.88 22.78
CA MET A 9 -16.92 8.76 24.22
C MET A 9 -17.28 7.36 24.79
N PHE A 10 -17.94 6.51 24.00
CA PHE A 10 -18.40 5.17 24.42
C PHE A 10 -17.74 4.00 23.68
N GLN A 11 -16.81 4.26 22.74
CA GLN A 11 -16.01 3.15 22.21
C GLN A 11 -14.99 2.72 23.26
N PRO A 12 -14.86 1.39 23.54
CA PRO A 12 -13.75 0.89 24.32
C PRO A 12 -12.46 1.41 23.72
N LYS A 13 -11.57 1.98 24.54
CA LYS A 13 -10.33 2.66 24.08
C LYS A 13 -9.37 1.76 23.31
N ASP A 14 -9.49 0.46 23.48
CA ASP A 14 -8.75 -0.58 22.76
C ASP A 14 -9.26 -0.79 21.32
N LYS A 15 -10.52 -0.51 21.04
CA LYS A 15 -11.11 -0.70 19.69
C LYS A 15 -10.74 0.37 18.67
N VAL A 16 -10.21 1.52 19.11
CA VAL A 16 -9.85 2.61 18.19
C VAL A 16 -8.80 2.17 17.18
N PHE A 17 -7.84 1.34 17.59
CA PHE A 17 -6.78 0.86 16.71
C PHE A 17 -7.32 -0.01 15.56
N PHE A 18 -8.23 -0.93 15.85
CA PHE A 18 -8.86 -1.75 14.81
C PHE A 18 -9.61 -0.91 13.79
N VAL A 19 -10.38 0.10 14.24
CA VAL A 19 -11.10 1.02 13.36
C VAL A 19 -10.15 1.83 12.48
N LEU A 20 -9.02 2.26 13.02
CA LEU A 20 -8.01 3.01 12.25
C LEU A 20 -7.33 2.10 11.22
N PHE A 21 -6.91 0.90 11.61
CA PHE A 21 -6.32 -0.06 10.68
C PHE A 21 -7.29 -0.49 9.58
N GLU A 22 -8.58 -0.69 9.89
CA GLU A 22 -9.60 -0.97 8.88
C GLU A 22 -9.70 0.16 7.85
N LYS A 23 -9.67 1.43 8.29
CA LYS A 23 -9.67 2.59 7.39
C LYS A 23 -8.41 2.67 6.53
N VAL A 24 -7.22 2.44 7.12
CA VAL A 24 -5.96 2.40 6.36
C VAL A 24 -6.05 1.33 5.28
N ALA A 25 -6.52 0.13 5.62
CA ALA A 25 -6.64 -0.95 4.65
C ALA A 25 -7.67 -0.66 3.55
N GLU A 26 -8.79 0.00 3.87
CA GLU A 26 -9.78 0.46 2.88
C GLU A 26 -9.18 1.47 1.90
N GLU A 27 -8.44 2.47 2.39
CA GLU A 27 -7.76 3.47 1.54
C GLU A 27 -6.65 2.82 0.69
N LEU A 28 -5.88 1.87 1.22
CA LEU A 28 -4.87 1.12 0.45
C LEU A 28 -5.49 0.32 -0.70
N VAL A 29 -6.63 -0.34 -0.47
CA VAL A 29 -7.35 -1.04 -1.53
C VAL A 29 -7.85 -0.07 -2.59
N ALA A 30 -8.40 1.08 -2.20
CA ALA A 30 -8.86 2.10 -3.14
C ALA A 30 -7.69 2.69 -3.95
N MET A 31 -6.59 3.05 -3.29
CA MET A 31 -5.36 3.57 -3.93
C MET A 31 -4.78 2.58 -4.93
N SER A 32 -4.59 1.31 -4.52
CA SER A 32 -4.00 0.28 -5.36
C SER A 32 -4.87 -0.08 -6.57
N LYS A 33 -6.19 -0.06 -6.40
CA LYS A 33 -7.15 -0.26 -7.50
C LYS A 33 -7.02 0.85 -8.54
N GLU A 34 -7.04 2.10 -8.09
CA GLU A 34 -6.95 3.26 -8.99
C GLU A 34 -5.59 3.33 -9.67
N PHE A 35 -4.51 2.99 -8.96
CA PHE A 35 -3.17 2.89 -9.53
C PHE A 35 -3.13 1.87 -10.68
N HIS A 36 -3.70 0.69 -10.47
CA HIS A 36 -3.78 -0.35 -11.49
C HIS A 36 -4.63 0.09 -12.70
N GLU A 37 -5.83 0.63 -12.46
CA GLU A 37 -6.72 1.10 -13.52
C GLU A 37 -6.08 2.23 -14.35
N SER A 38 -5.38 3.16 -13.71
CA SER A 38 -4.68 4.25 -14.38
C SER A 38 -3.50 3.78 -15.24
N LEU A 39 -2.84 2.68 -14.88
CA LEU A 39 -1.75 2.10 -15.70
C LEU A 39 -2.27 1.32 -16.92
N LEU A 40 -3.53 0.88 -16.91
CA LEU A 40 -4.16 0.24 -18.07
C LEU A 40 -4.47 1.23 -19.20
N ASP A 41 -4.78 2.48 -18.88
CA ASP A 41 -5.10 3.56 -19.83
C ASP A 41 -4.20 4.79 -19.59
N PHE A 42 -2.89 4.55 -19.55
CA PHE A 42 -1.92 5.54 -19.14
C PHE A 42 -1.58 6.54 -20.25
N ASP A 43 -1.74 7.84 -19.96
CA ASP A 43 -1.20 8.96 -20.75
C ASP A 43 -0.18 9.76 -19.94
N ILE A 44 1.06 9.85 -20.43
CA ILE A 44 2.15 10.60 -19.78
C ILE A 44 1.88 12.11 -19.71
N ASN A 45 0.95 12.64 -20.51
CA ASN A 45 0.57 14.05 -20.50
C ASN A 45 -0.60 14.37 -19.57
N ASP A 46 -1.25 13.35 -19.01
CA ASP A 46 -2.31 13.47 -18.01
C ASP A 46 -1.75 13.13 -16.62
N ASP A 47 -1.60 14.13 -15.76
CA ASP A 47 -1.05 13.95 -14.40
C ASP A 47 -2.11 13.56 -13.35
N THR A 48 -3.32 13.22 -13.77
CA THR A 48 -4.44 12.85 -12.89
C THR A 48 -4.07 11.69 -11.97
N MET A 49 -3.43 10.63 -12.50
CA MET A 49 -2.95 9.53 -11.67
C MET A 49 -2.01 9.99 -10.57
N LEU A 50 -1.05 10.87 -10.91
CA LEU A 50 -0.08 11.37 -9.93
C LEU A 50 -0.76 12.20 -8.83
N GLN A 51 -1.72 13.04 -9.20
CA GLN A 51 -2.49 13.86 -8.26
C GLN A 51 -3.30 12.95 -7.32
N HIS A 52 -4.02 11.99 -7.85
CA HIS A 52 -4.81 11.06 -7.05
C HIS A 52 -3.94 10.21 -6.11
N MET A 53 -2.79 9.71 -6.59
CA MET A 53 -1.86 8.96 -5.73
C MET A 53 -1.32 9.84 -4.59
N SER A 54 -1.04 11.13 -4.84
CA SER A 54 -0.66 12.08 -3.80
C SER A 54 -1.78 12.31 -2.79
N ASP A 55 -3.03 12.42 -3.24
CA ASP A 55 -4.19 12.62 -2.36
C ASP A 55 -4.45 11.39 -1.47
N TYR A 56 -4.21 10.16 -1.99
CA TYR A 56 -4.31 8.94 -1.21
C TYR A 56 -3.20 8.85 -0.16
N GLU A 57 -1.95 9.10 -0.55
CA GLU A 57 -0.80 9.09 0.37
C GLU A 57 -1.01 10.07 1.52
N HIS A 58 -1.40 11.31 1.25
CA HIS A 58 -1.70 12.27 2.32
C HIS A 58 -2.79 11.80 3.28
N ARG A 59 -3.88 11.15 2.78
CA ARG A 59 -4.93 10.60 3.65
C ARG A 59 -4.43 9.42 4.48
N LEU A 60 -3.56 8.59 3.93
CA LEU A 60 -2.96 7.45 4.62
C LEU A 60 -1.96 7.90 5.68
N ASP A 61 -1.14 8.93 5.37
CA ASP A 61 -0.25 9.58 6.35
C ASP A 61 -1.03 10.17 7.54
N ASP A 62 -2.14 10.87 7.27
CA ASP A 62 -3.03 11.39 8.31
C ASP A 62 -3.60 10.27 9.21
N LEU A 63 -3.99 9.13 8.63
CA LEU A 63 -4.49 7.97 9.39
C LEU A 63 -3.39 7.30 10.20
N THR A 64 -2.20 7.16 9.63
CA THR A 64 -1.01 6.62 10.30
C THR A 64 -0.59 7.53 11.46
N HIS A 65 -0.59 8.85 11.24
CA HIS A 65 -0.36 9.82 12.31
C HIS A 65 -1.38 9.68 13.45
N GLU A 66 -2.67 9.52 13.13
CA GLU A 66 -3.69 9.30 14.16
C GLU A 66 -3.43 8.01 14.97
N ILE A 67 -2.96 6.92 14.33
CA ILE A 67 -2.57 5.69 15.07
C ILE A 67 -1.46 6.00 16.07
N PHE A 68 -0.42 6.76 15.69
CA PHE A 68 0.67 7.13 16.61
C PHE A 68 0.21 8.06 17.71
N VAL A 69 -0.70 9.01 17.45
CA VAL A 69 -1.33 9.85 18.47
C VAL A 69 -2.08 8.98 19.48
N GLN A 70 -2.90 8.04 18.99
CA GLN A 70 -3.64 7.12 19.86
C GLN A 70 -2.70 6.22 20.68
N LEU A 71 -1.57 5.78 20.11
CA LEU A 71 -0.52 5.10 20.88
C LEU A 71 0.05 5.98 22.00
N GLY A 72 0.23 7.27 21.77
CA GLY A 72 0.70 8.22 22.80
C GLY A 72 -0.30 8.44 23.93
N GLU A 73 -1.59 8.46 23.62
CA GLU A 73 -2.66 8.80 24.55
C GLU A 73 -3.24 7.60 25.32
N ASN A 74 -3.14 6.37 24.78
CA ASN A 74 -3.72 5.18 25.38
C ASN A 74 -2.65 4.29 26.01
N PHE A 75 -2.81 4.03 27.31
CA PHE A 75 -1.92 3.14 28.08
C PHE A 75 -2.22 1.66 27.84
N ILE A 76 -3.48 1.34 27.53
CA ILE A 76 -3.96 -0.03 27.27
C ILE A 76 -4.22 -0.14 25.77
N THR A 77 -3.57 -1.11 25.12
CA THR A 77 -3.68 -1.42 23.72
C THR A 77 -4.18 -2.86 23.51
N PRO A 78 -4.84 -3.18 22.38
CA PRO A 78 -5.42 -4.52 22.15
C PRO A 78 -4.35 -5.60 21.97
N PHE A 79 -3.14 -5.24 21.52
CA PHE A 79 -1.96 -6.10 21.38
C PHE A 79 -0.70 -5.27 21.62
N ASP A 80 0.47 -5.83 21.42
CA ASP A 80 1.74 -5.16 21.76
C ASP A 80 1.89 -3.81 21.02
N ARG A 81 2.36 -2.80 21.72
CA ARG A 81 2.51 -1.44 21.20
C ARG A 81 3.54 -1.36 20.07
N GLU A 82 4.59 -2.18 20.16
CA GLU A 82 5.61 -2.27 19.12
C GLU A 82 5.02 -2.87 17.85
N ASP A 83 4.17 -3.90 17.98
CA ASP A 83 3.47 -4.51 16.85
C ASP A 83 2.49 -3.55 16.18
N ILE A 84 1.74 -2.75 16.97
CA ILE A 84 0.87 -1.68 16.43
C ILE A 84 1.70 -0.67 15.63
N SER A 85 2.81 -0.21 16.20
CA SER A 85 3.70 0.75 15.55
C SER A 85 4.30 0.19 14.26
N HIS A 86 4.77 -1.06 14.29
CA HIS A 86 5.33 -1.72 13.12
C HIS A 86 4.30 -1.92 12.02
N LEU A 87 3.09 -2.38 12.35
CA LEU A 87 2.02 -2.55 11.38
C LEU A 87 1.64 -1.21 10.74
N ALA A 88 1.47 -0.15 11.55
CA ALA A 88 1.16 1.18 11.02
C ALA A 88 2.22 1.67 10.04
N SER A 89 3.52 1.57 10.42
CA SER A 89 4.62 1.98 9.55
C SER A 89 4.71 1.16 8.26
N ARG A 90 4.41 -0.16 8.31
CA ARG A 90 4.45 -0.99 7.11
C ARG A 90 3.33 -0.67 6.13
N LEU A 91 2.12 -0.40 6.64
CA LEU A 91 0.99 0.00 5.80
C LEU A 91 1.23 1.38 5.15
N ASP A 92 1.87 2.29 5.86
CA ASP A 92 2.31 3.59 5.38
C ASP A 92 3.38 3.45 4.26
N ASP A 93 4.41 2.65 4.50
CA ASP A 93 5.45 2.33 3.49
C ASP A 93 4.84 1.87 2.15
N ILE A 94 3.75 1.08 2.16
CA ILE A 94 3.05 0.62 0.93
C ILE A 94 2.51 1.82 0.14
N ALA A 95 1.86 2.76 0.81
CA ALA A 95 1.33 3.97 0.18
C ALA A 95 2.44 4.86 -0.39
N ASP A 96 3.48 5.09 0.41
CA ASP A 96 4.64 5.89 0.04
C ASP A 96 5.32 5.37 -1.22
N PHE A 97 5.61 4.07 -1.27
CA PHE A 97 6.26 3.46 -2.44
C PHE A 97 5.34 3.43 -3.66
N MET A 98 4.02 3.29 -3.47
CA MET A 98 3.05 3.35 -4.56
C MET A 98 2.99 4.76 -5.16
N TYR A 99 2.89 5.80 -4.31
CA TYR A 99 2.98 7.19 -4.75
C TYR A 99 4.33 7.50 -5.40
N ALA A 100 5.45 7.05 -4.82
CA ALA A 100 6.77 7.23 -5.40
C ALA A 100 6.87 6.59 -6.79
N SER A 101 6.30 5.39 -6.98
CA SER A 101 6.25 4.72 -8.29
C SER A 101 5.56 5.58 -9.34
N ALA A 102 4.35 6.08 -9.04
CA ALA A 102 3.63 7.00 -9.91
C ALA A 102 4.46 8.25 -10.21
N LYS A 103 5.01 8.88 -9.17
CA LYS A 103 5.83 10.09 -9.28
C LYS A 103 7.04 9.90 -10.19
N TYR A 104 7.76 8.79 -10.10
CA TYR A 104 8.94 8.55 -10.93
C TYR A 104 8.59 8.19 -12.37
N ILE A 105 7.45 7.56 -12.64
CA ILE A 105 6.93 7.40 -14.00
C ILE A 105 6.82 8.77 -14.68
N TYR A 106 6.21 9.75 -14.02
CA TYR A 106 6.04 11.11 -14.55
C TYR A 106 7.35 11.90 -14.59
N LEU A 107 8.10 11.98 -13.49
CA LEU A 107 9.33 12.78 -13.40
C LEU A 107 10.37 12.36 -14.43
N TYR A 108 10.54 11.07 -14.63
CA TYR A 108 11.51 10.56 -15.59
C TYR A 108 10.96 10.51 -17.00
N LYS A 109 9.65 10.72 -17.20
CA LYS A 109 8.96 10.38 -18.45
C LYS A 109 9.37 8.97 -18.86
N ALA A 110 9.22 8.04 -17.91
CA ALA A 110 9.61 6.66 -18.12
C ALA A 110 8.70 6.03 -19.18
N PRO A 111 9.26 5.35 -20.20
CA PRO A 111 8.42 4.62 -21.13
C PRO A 111 7.66 3.53 -20.38
N LEU A 112 6.39 3.32 -20.73
CA LEU A 112 5.60 2.22 -20.17
C LEU A 112 6.28 0.88 -20.47
N ASP A 113 6.38 0.08 -19.43
CA ASP A 113 6.79 -1.31 -19.49
C ASP A 113 5.58 -2.21 -19.08
N PRO A 114 5.31 -3.31 -19.77
CA PRO A 114 4.22 -4.23 -19.38
C PRO A 114 4.30 -4.71 -17.94
N ALA A 115 5.51 -4.80 -17.38
CA ALA A 115 5.73 -5.19 -16.00
C ALA A 115 5.07 -4.22 -14.99
N TYR A 116 4.91 -2.92 -15.32
CA TYR A 116 4.22 -1.98 -14.42
C TYR A 116 2.77 -2.39 -14.15
N THR A 117 2.07 -2.85 -15.20
CA THR A 117 0.69 -3.33 -15.07
C THR A 117 0.63 -4.66 -14.31
N GLU A 118 1.61 -5.55 -14.52
CA GLU A 118 1.69 -6.80 -13.77
C GLU A 118 1.94 -6.54 -12.28
N PHE A 119 2.90 -5.66 -11.94
CA PHE A 119 3.15 -5.24 -10.56
C PHE A 119 1.91 -4.61 -9.92
N SER A 120 1.28 -3.65 -10.60
CA SER A 120 0.11 -2.96 -10.03
C SER A 120 -1.05 -3.91 -9.72
N LEU A 121 -1.23 -4.97 -10.51
CA LEU A 121 -2.20 -6.02 -10.24
C LEU A 121 -1.84 -6.84 -9.00
N LEU A 122 -0.56 -7.20 -8.83
CA LEU A 122 -0.07 -7.94 -7.65
C LEU A 122 -0.18 -7.08 -6.40
N ILE A 123 0.18 -5.80 -6.48
CA ILE A 123 0.02 -4.82 -5.40
C ILE A 123 -1.45 -4.73 -4.98
N HIS A 124 -2.37 -4.58 -5.94
CA HIS A 124 -3.80 -4.52 -5.62
C HIS A 124 -4.30 -5.80 -4.93
N LYS A 125 -3.88 -6.97 -5.40
CA LYS A 125 -4.22 -8.24 -4.76
C LYS A 125 -3.68 -8.32 -3.33
N SER A 126 -2.45 -7.86 -3.09
CA SER A 126 -1.85 -7.80 -1.75
C SER A 126 -2.64 -6.88 -0.83
N CYS A 127 -3.02 -5.68 -1.29
CA CYS A 127 -3.84 -4.74 -0.52
C CYS A 127 -5.22 -5.33 -0.14
N VAL A 128 -5.86 -6.09 -1.05
CA VAL A 128 -7.12 -6.80 -0.75
C VAL A 128 -6.92 -7.86 0.35
N GLU A 129 -5.84 -8.63 0.29
CA GLU A 129 -5.55 -9.62 1.34
C GLU A 129 -5.14 -8.94 2.67
N ILE A 130 -4.45 -7.80 2.64
CA ILE A 130 -4.20 -6.98 3.83
C ILE A 130 -5.52 -6.54 4.46
N GLN A 131 -6.48 -6.07 3.68
CA GLN A 131 -7.80 -5.67 4.20
C GLN A 131 -8.52 -6.85 4.86
N ILE A 132 -8.47 -8.04 4.25
CA ILE A 132 -9.04 -9.25 4.84
C ILE A 132 -8.34 -9.58 6.16
N ALA A 133 -7.00 -9.55 6.21
CA ALA A 133 -6.23 -9.83 7.41
C ALA A 133 -6.57 -8.85 8.53
N VAL A 134 -6.53 -7.55 8.25
CA VAL A 134 -6.80 -6.47 9.21
C VAL A 134 -8.23 -6.57 9.78
N THR A 135 -9.23 -6.81 8.94
CA THR A 135 -10.62 -6.99 9.39
C THR A 135 -10.77 -8.19 10.34
N ASN A 136 -9.97 -9.25 10.15
CA ASN A 136 -9.98 -10.43 11.00
C ASN A 136 -9.09 -10.33 12.24
N LEU A 137 -8.22 -9.30 12.34
CA LEU A 137 -7.51 -8.97 13.58
C LEU A 137 -8.48 -8.45 14.66
N ASN A 138 -9.57 -7.80 14.27
CA ASN A 138 -10.55 -7.26 15.20
C ASN A 138 -11.15 -8.38 16.05
N ASP A 139 -10.93 -8.29 17.38
CA ASP A 139 -11.34 -9.28 18.38
C ASP A 139 -10.74 -10.70 18.17
N PHE A 140 -9.66 -10.84 17.37
CA PHE A 140 -9.03 -12.14 17.01
C PHE A 140 -10.05 -13.16 16.48
N LYS A 141 -11.00 -12.69 15.67
CA LYS A 141 -12.16 -13.48 15.23
C LYS A 141 -11.81 -14.71 14.44
N ASP A 142 -10.85 -14.60 13.54
CA ASP A 142 -10.40 -15.74 12.72
C ASP A 142 -8.89 -15.71 12.44
N PRO A 143 -8.06 -16.24 13.36
CA PRO A 143 -6.62 -16.33 13.16
C PRO A 143 -6.23 -17.17 11.93
N LYS A 144 -7.12 -18.04 11.47
CA LYS A 144 -6.88 -18.87 10.28
C LYS A 144 -6.99 -18.01 9.01
N ALA A 145 -8.00 -17.14 8.94
CA ALA A 145 -8.16 -16.20 7.83
C ALA A 145 -6.96 -15.25 7.72
N VAL A 146 -6.48 -14.69 8.84
CA VAL A 146 -5.27 -13.86 8.87
C VAL A 146 -4.07 -14.63 8.30
N LYS A 147 -3.83 -15.85 8.75
CA LYS A 147 -2.72 -16.69 8.26
C LYS A 147 -2.85 -16.99 6.76
N GLU A 148 -4.05 -17.30 6.29
CA GLU A 148 -4.30 -17.57 4.87
C GLU A 148 -4.01 -16.34 4.01
N SER A 149 -4.39 -15.13 4.45
CA SER A 149 -4.07 -13.88 3.77
C SER A 149 -2.55 -13.62 3.75
N CYS A 150 -1.84 -13.81 4.85
CA CYS A 150 -0.38 -13.69 4.88
C CYS A 150 0.31 -14.67 3.90
N ILE A 151 -0.18 -15.91 3.77
CA ILE A 151 0.36 -16.87 2.80
C ILE A 151 0.14 -16.39 1.36
N LYS A 152 -1.01 -15.81 1.06
CA LYS A 152 -1.30 -15.26 -0.29
C LYS A 152 -0.44 -14.04 -0.60
N ILE A 153 -0.28 -13.12 0.36
CA ILE A 153 0.57 -11.93 0.23
C ILE A 153 2.01 -12.37 -0.10
N ASN A 154 2.58 -13.28 0.67
CA ASN A 154 3.90 -13.83 0.40
C ASN A 154 3.99 -14.53 -0.97
N SER A 155 2.91 -15.13 -1.46
CA SER A 155 2.85 -15.71 -2.80
C SER A 155 2.82 -14.63 -3.90
N PHE A 156 2.21 -13.47 -3.65
CA PHE A 156 2.21 -12.33 -4.59
C PHE A 156 3.56 -11.63 -4.63
N GLU A 157 4.24 -11.49 -3.50
CA GLU A 157 5.62 -11.01 -3.42
C GLU A 157 6.57 -11.89 -4.24
N ASN A 158 6.55 -13.22 -4.08
CA ASN A 158 7.35 -14.14 -4.90
C ASN A 158 7.04 -14.03 -6.42
N LEU A 159 5.78 -13.80 -6.79
CA LEU A 159 5.42 -13.53 -8.20
C LEU A 159 5.95 -12.19 -8.68
N ALA A 160 5.98 -11.18 -7.84
CA ALA A 160 6.54 -9.85 -8.15
C ALA A 160 8.05 -9.92 -8.39
N ASP A 161 8.78 -10.71 -7.60
CA ASP A 161 10.20 -11.01 -7.82
C ASP A 161 10.46 -11.65 -9.18
N ASP A 162 9.61 -12.60 -9.56
CA ASP A 162 9.70 -13.23 -10.89
C ASP A 162 9.45 -12.20 -12.02
N VAL A 163 8.47 -11.31 -11.85
CA VAL A 163 8.18 -10.22 -12.78
C VAL A 163 9.37 -9.27 -12.89
N LEU A 164 9.97 -8.85 -11.74
CA LEU A 164 11.16 -8.01 -11.72
C LEU A 164 12.29 -8.64 -12.51
N SER A 165 12.61 -9.90 -12.18
CA SER A 165 13.71 -10.62 -12.80
C SER A 165 13.58 -10.72 -14.32
N GLN A 166 12.37 -11.05 -14.80
CA GLN A 166 12.09 -11.13 -16.24
C GLN A 166 12.13 -9.74 -16.92
N ALA A 167 11.58 -8.71 -16.28
CA ALA A 167 11.61 -7.35 -16.79
C ALA A 167 13.04 -6.82 -16.90
N ILE A 168 13.87 -7.06 -15.89
CA ILE A 168 15.29 -6.66 -15.89
C ILE A 168 16.06 -7.36 -17.02
N VAL A 169 15.91 -8.68 -17.19
CA VAL A 169 16.57 -9.42 -18.30
C VAL A 169 16.20 -8.79 -19.64
N LYS A 170 14.91 -8.57 -19.89
CA LYS A 170 14.41 -7.95 -21.11
C LYS A 170 14.89 -6.51 -21.30
N LEU A 171 14.96 -5.75 -20.20
CA LEU A 171 15.40 -4.36 -20.22
C LEU A 171 16.86 -4.23 -20.67
N PHE A 172 17.72 -5.20 -20.32
CA PHE A 172 19.12 -5.21 -20.70
C PHE A 172 19.39 -5.73 -22.13
N GLU A 173 18.34 -6.06 -22.91
CA GLU A 173 18.48 -6.33 -24.35
C GLU A 173 18.64 -5.06 -25.19
N THR A 174 18.43 -3.85 -24.60
CA THR A 174 18.63 -2.57 -25.28
C THR A 174 19.97 -1.93 -24.85
N ASP A 175 20.60 -1.19 -25.76
CA ASP A 175 21.80 -0.38 -25.49
C ASP A 175 21.45 1.05 -24.98
N ASP A 176 20.17 1.39 -24.82
CA ASP A 176 19.74 2.70 -24.31
C ASP A 176 19.90 2.78 -22.79
N ALA A 177 21.06 3.26 -22.35
CA ALA A 177 21.38 3.39 -20.94
C ALA A 177 20.40 4.30 -20.17
N ILE A 178 19.85 5.36 -20.82
CA ILE A 178 18.89 6.25 -20.18
C ILE A 178 17.55 5.56 -19.96
N LYS A 179 17.09 4.79 -20.95
CA LYS A 179 15.90 3.96 -20.83
C LYS A 179 16.07 2.93 -19.71
N ILE A 180 17.20 2.24 -19.68
CA ILE A 180 17.54 1.26 -18.63
C ILE A 180 17.43 1.91 -17.26
N MET A 181 18.07 3.05 -17.04
CA MET A 181 18.03 3.74 -15.74
C MET A 181 16.62 4.12 -15.31
N LYS A 182 15.82 4.71 -16.22
CA LYS A 182 14.46 5.14 -15.93
C LYS A 182 13.54 3.99 -15.56
N VAL A 183 13.49 2.96 -16.44
CA VAL A 183 12.59 1.81 -16.26
C VAL A 183 13.00 0.98 -15.05
N LYS A 184 14.31 0.71 -14.88
CA LYS A 184 14.82 -0.02 -13.73
C LYS A 184 14.45 0.66 -12.42
N SER A 185 14.60 1.98 -12.33
CA SER A 185 14.24 2.72 -11.12
C SER A 185 12.76 2.59 -10.77
N VAL A 186 11.86 2.67 -11.75
CA VAL A 186 10.42 2.48 -11.50
C VAL A 186 10.11 1.05 -11.06
N LEU A 187 10.72 0.05 -11.71
CA LEU A 187 10.55 -1.36 -11.32
C LEU A 187 10.98 -1.62 -9.88
N GLU A 188 12.11 -1.03 -9.44
CA GLU A 188 12.59 -1.14 -8.07
C GLU A 188 11.63 -0.49 -7.04
N TYR A 189 10.98 0.62 -7.39
CA TYR A 189 9.95 1.20 -6.54
C TYR A 189 8.70 0.32 -6.45
N LEU A 190 8.27 -0.28 -7.57
CA LEU A 190 7.12 -1.19 -7.59
C LEU A 190 7.37 -2.48 -6.81
N GLU A 191 8.56 -3.03 -6.90
CA GLU A 191 8.97 -4.19 -6.11
C GLU A 191 8.99 -3.84 -4.61
N ASN A 192 9.51 -2.69 -4.22
CA ASN A 192 9.46 -2.25 -2.83
C ASN A 192 8.01 -2.16 -2.27
N VAL A 193 6.99 -1.87 -3.10
CA VAL A 193 5.59 -1.92 -2.64
C VAL A 193 5.20 -3.35 -2.23
N THR A 194 5.57 -4.35 -3.03
CA THR A 194 5.26 -5.76 -2.73
C THR A 194 6.05 -6.32 -1.56
N ASP A 195 7.29 -5.86 -1.38
CA ASP A 195 8.15 -6.19 -0.24
C ASP A 195 7.64 -5.67 1.11
N LYS A 196 6.89 -4.57 1.08
CA LYS A 196 6.31 -3.98 2.30
C LYS A 196 4.98 -4.60 2.68
N ALA A 197 4.30 -5.22 1.71
CA ALA A 197 3.00 -5.85 1.95
C ALA A 197 3.13 -7.15 2.75
#